data_55fc8ecc0b0fc6885f7b26910824a124
#
_entry.id   55fc8ecc0b0fc6885f7b26910824a124
#
_cell.length_a   1.000
_cell.length_b   1.000
_cell.length_c   1.000
_cell.angle_alpha   90.00
_cell.angle_beta   90.00
_cell.angle_gamma   90.00
#
_symmetry.space_group_name_H-M   'P 1'
#
loop_
_entity.id
_entity.type
_entity.pdbx_description
1 polymer ?
#
loop_
_entity_poly.entity_id
_entity_poly.type
_entity_poly.pdbx_seq_one_letter_code
_entity_poly.pdbx_strand_id
1 'polypeptide(L)'
;MRKSRDQDSIIISIRKNYEKKIFFCVPSVLGHPKFWSQNLVDFLPLLLFAIVMVGTPGPANMLLMTSGANFGFWRSVPFVSGVALGKLLINALLGLGLWEILSTYSEVLFALKMVSVAYLAWLALRMSGFLLKKRELKQAESFWKGLAVHPLNPKAWAMLVFAYGHFPAPSQSLLEQTLVISGTFLGVQIVFHSLWCAG
;
A
#
# COMPACT_ATOMS: atom_id res chain seq x y z
N MET A 1 5.12 -29.98 -30.53
CA MET A 1 6.50 -29.77 -30.05
C MET A 1 7.05 -28.35 -30.21
N ARG A 2 6.51 -27.47 -31.06
CA ARG A 2 6.99 -26.07 -31.27
C ARG A 2 6.56 -25.10 -30.15
N LYS A 3 5.39 -25.28 -29.58
CA LYS A 3 4.75 -24.39 -28.59
C LYS A 3 5.43 -24.43 -27.19
N SER A 4 6.07 -25.53 -26.81
CA SER A 4 6.81 -25.69 -25.55
C SER A 4 8.12 -24.90 -25.56
N ARG A 5 8.83 -24.86 -26.70
CA ARG A 5 10.12 -24.20 -26.85
C ARG A 5 10.04 -22.68 -26.75
N ASP A 6 8.91 -22.09 -27.15
CA ASP A 6 8.69 -20.64 -27.06
C ASP A 6 8.40 -20.19 -25.62
N GLN A 7 7.70 -21.00 -24.83
CA GLN A 7 7.47 -20.68 -23.41
C GLN A 7 8.74 -20.75 -22.59
N ASP A 8 9.60 -21.74 -22.84
CA ASP A 8 10.89 -21.85 -22.13
C ASP A 8 11.83 -20.70 -22.46
N SER A 9 11.82 -20.24 -23.70
CA SER A 9 12.65 -19.08 -24.13
C SER A 9 12.20 -17.77 -23.48
N ILE A 10 10.87 -17.58 -23.29
CA ILE A 10 10.30 -16.42 -22.61
C ILE A 10 10.65 -16.44 -21.11
N ILE A 11 10.53 -17.57 -20.44
CA ILE A 11 10.87 -17.73 -19.02
C ILE A 11 12.36 -17.47 -18.79
N ILE A 12 13.23 -18.00 -19.66
CA ILE A 12 14.70 -17.77 -19.58
C ILE A 12 15.04 -16.30 -19.84
N SER A 13 14.36 -15.63 -20.77
CA SER A 13 14.56 -14.22 -21.06
C SER A 13 14.13 -13.34 -19.88
N ILE A 14 13.01 -13.66 -19.28
CA ILE A 14 12.49 -12.97 -18.08
C ILE A 14 13.50 -13.15 -16.93
N ARG A 15 13.95 -14.37 -16.65
CA ARG A 15 14.91 -14.66 -15.57
C ARG A 15 16.26 -13.93 -15.75
N LYS A 16 16.83 -13.93 -16.96
CA LYS A 16 18.07 -13.18 -17.27
C LYS A 16 17.92 -11.67 -17.11
N ASN A 17 16.73 -11.14 -17.38
CA ASN A 17 16.45 -9.71 -17.23
C ASN A 17 16.31 -9.33 -15.74
N TYR A 18 15.76 -10.23 -14.91
CA TYR A 18 15.70 -10.05 -13.45
C TYR A 18 17.07 -10.07 -12.78
N GLU A 19 17.94 -11.05 -13.12
CA GLU A 19 19.27 -11.14 -12.54
C GLU A 19 20.14 -9.92 -12.87
N LYS A 20 20.08 -9.41 -14.10
CA LYS A 20 20.78 -8.17 -14.48
C LYS A 20 20.26 -6.93 -13.76
N LYS A 21 18.93 -6.81 -13.54
CA LYS A 21 18.35 -5.65 -12.87
C LYS A 21 18.65 -5.62 -11.37
N ILE A 22 18.65 -6.78 -10.70
CA ILE A 22 18.92 -6.85 -9.25
C ILE A 22 20.39 -6.53 -8.94
N PHE A 23 21.35 -7.02 -9.76
CA PHE A 23 22.77 -6.85 -9.48
C PHE A 23 23.31 -5.44 -9.79
N PHE A 24 22.65 -4.68 -10.67
CA PHE A 24 23.11 -3.34 -11.09
C PHE A 24 22.47 -2.18 -10.30
N CYS A 25 21.42 -2.44 -9.51
CA CYS A 25 20.60 -1.39 -8.91
C CYS A 25 20.98 -0.98 -7.47
N VAL A 26 21.72 -1.81 -6.74
CA VAL A 26 22.00 -1.54 -5.31
C VAL A 26 22.98 -0.38 -5.07
N PRO A 27 24.04 -0.15 -5.89
CA PRO A 27 24.97 0.97 -5.65
C PRO A 27 24.45 2.34 -6.12
N SER A 28 23.51 2.40 -7.06
CA SER A 28 23.09 3.67 -7.67
C SER A 28 21.98 4.40 -6.90
N VAL A 29 21.22 3.70 -6.06
CA VAL A 29 20.11 4.27 -5.32
C VAL A 29 20.55 5.22 -4.20
N LEU A 30 21.73 4.98 -3.60
CA LEU A 30 22.25 5.77 -2.48
C LEU A 30 23.13 6.97 -2.88
N GLY A 31 23.48 7.11 -4.17
CA GLY A 31 24.54 8.05 -4.61
C GLY A 31 24.11 9.23 -5.51
N HIS A 32 22.87 9.35 -5.96
CA HIS A 32 22.46 10.41 -6.90
C HIS A 32 21.62 11.54 -6.25
N PRO A 33 22.19 12.75 -6.14
CA PRO A 33 21.42 13.93 -5.65
C PRO A 33 20.25 14.33 -6.59
N LYS A 34 20.19 13.80 -7.81
CA LYS A 34 19.06 14.00 -8.76
C LYS A 34 17.77 13.25 -8.38
N PHE A 35 17.85 12.29 -7.47
CA PHE A 35 16.67 11.53 -7.01
C PHE A 35 15.61 12.44 -6.36
N TRP A 36 16.04 13.48 -5.65
CA TRP A 36 15.14 14.37 -4.90
C TRP A 36 14.73 15.65 -5.65
N SER A 37 15.50 16.11 -6.64
CA SER A 37 15.30 17.45 -7.22
C SER A 37 14.37 17.52 -8.45
N GLN A 38 14.12 16.44 -9.18
CA GLN A 38 13.17 16.41 -10.31
C GLN A 38 11.75 15.97 -9.92
N ASN A 39 11.53 15.54 -8.68
CA ASN A 39 10.37 14.74 -8.31
C ASN A 39 9.36 15.42 -7.37
N LEU A 40 9.52 16.68 -6.98
CA LEU A 40 8.52 17.33 -6.11
C LEU A 40 7.14 17.46 -6.79
N VAL A 41 7.14 17.72 -8.10
CA VAL A 41 5.89 17.84 -8.87
C VAL A 41 5.22 16.47 -9.03
N ASP A 42 6.02 15.42 -9.25
CA ASP A 42 5.50 14.05 -9.41
C ASP A 42 5.15 13.39 -8.07
N PHE A 43 5.81 13.81 -6.99
CA PHE A 43 5.57 13.29 -5.64
C PHE A 43 4.30 13.85 -4.99
N LEU A 44 3.95 15.11 -5.28
CA LEU A 44 2.81 15.79 -4.65
C LEU A 44 1.47 15.07 -4.90
N PRO A 45 1.14 14.59 -6.12
CA PRO A 45 -0.08 13.82 -6.35
C PRO A 45 -0.15 12.53 -5.53
N LEU A 46 0.95 11.79 -5.41
CA LEU A 46 1.02 10.59 -4.57
C LEU A 46 0.81 10.93 -3.09
N LEU A 47 1.44 11.99 -2.60
CA LEU A 47 1.31 12.44 -1.22
C LEU A 47 -0.14 12.86 -0.91
N LEU A 48 -0.75 13.69 -1.77
CA LEU A 48 -2.14 14.11 -1.62
C LEU A 48 -3.10 12.91 -1.67
N PHE A 49 -2.89 11.99 -2.59
CA PHE A 49 -3.65 10.75 -2.66
C PHE A 49 -3.51 9.93 -1.36
N ALA A 50 -2.29 9.75 -0.87
CA ALA A 50 -2.06 9.02 0.39
C ALA A 50 -2.74 9.71 1.58
N ILE A 51 -2.67 11.04 1.69
CA ILE A 51 -3.33 11.82 2.74
C ILE A 51 -4.85 11.61 2.71
N VAL A 52 -5.47 11.76 1.54
CA VAL A 52 -6.91 11.57 1.40
C VAL A 52 -7.30 10.13 1.71
N MET A 53 -6.59 9.17 1.15
CA MET A 53 -6.95 7.76 1.28
C MET A 53 -6.69 7.18 2.68
N VAL A 54 -5.62 7.59 3.34
CA VAL A 54 -5.33 7.16 4.73
C VAL A 54 -6.14 7.97 5.73
N GLY A 55 -6.32 9.26 5.49
CA GLY A 55 -7.06 10.16 6.38
C GLY A 55 -8.57 9.89 6.40
N THR A 56 -9.16 9.43 5.30
CA THR A 56 -10.60 9.14 5.26
C THR A 56 -10.97 7.97 6.16
N PRO A 57 -12.16 8.02 6.79
CA PRO A 57 -12.66 6.94 7.62
C PRO A 57 -12.71 5.62 6.82
N GLY A 58 -12.36 4.54 7.49
CA GLY A 58 -12.37 3.19 6.92
C GLY A 58 -12.22 2.15 8.03
N PRO A 59 -12.33 0.84 7.72
CA PRO A 59 -12.29 -0.20 8.75
C PRO A 59 -11.07 -0.11 9.68
N ALA A 60 -9.88 0.16 9.13
CA ALA A 60 -8.66 0.31 9.93
C ALA A 60 -8.74 1.51 10.89
N ASN A 61 -9.11 2.69 10.37
CA ASN A 61 -9.20 3.91 11.17
C ASN A 61 -10.26 3.81 12.27
N MET A 62 -11.38 3.14 11.97
CA MET A 62 -12.44 2.89 12.97
C MET A 62 -11.96 1.96 14.08
N LEU A 63 -11.18 0.93 13.77
CA LEU A 63 -10.58 0.04 14.77
C LEU A 63 -9.55 0.79 15.63
N LEU A 64 -8.71 1.65 15.02
CA LEU A 64 -7.73 2.48 15.72
C LEU A 64 -8.41 3.44 16.68
N MET A 65 -9.43 4.16 16.23
CA MET A 65 -10.22 5.07 17.07
C MET A 65 -10.91 4.31 18.20
N THR A 66 -11.50 3.14 17.93
CA THR A 66 -12.15 2.31 18.96
C THR A 66 -11.12 1.83 19.99
N SER A 67 -9.93 1.40 19.56
CA SER A 67 -8.86 0.98 20.46
C SER A 67 -8.40 2.15 21.35
N GLY A 68 -8.13 3.30 20.74
CA GLY A 68 -7.71 4.50 21.46
C GLY A 68 -8.75 5.00 22.48
N ALA A 69 -10.03 5.02 22.07
CA ALA A 69 -11.12 5.45 22.95
C ALA A 69 -11.36 4.53 24.15
N ASN A 70 -11.08 3.22 24.01
CA ASN A 70 -11.26 2.26 25.11
C ASN A 70 -10.03 2.14 26.04
N PHE A 71 -8.81 2.23 25.49
CA PHE A 71 -7.58 1.90 26.23
C PHE A 71 -6.55 3.03 26.26
N GLY A 72 -6.79 4.11 25.53
CA GLY A 72 -5.86 5.22 25.34
C GLY A 72 -4.77 4.92 24.31
N PHE A 73 -4.09 5.98 23.89
CA PHE A 73 -3.09 5.93 22.81
C PHE A 73 -1.97 4.94 23.12
N TRP A 74 -1.31 5.06 24.25
CA TRP A 74 -0.11 4.28 24.57
C TRP A 74 -0.34 2.77 24.62
N ARG A 75 -1.50 2.33 25.16
CA ARG A 75 -1.86 0.92 25.16
C ARG A 75 -2.26 0.38 23.78
N SER A 76 -2.60 1.28 22.86
CA SER A 76 -2.95 0.93 21.48
C SER A 76 -1.74 0.93 20.53
N VAL A 77 -0.56 1.44 20.95
CA VAL A 77 0.66 1.49 20.11
C VAL A 77 1.03 0.14 19.48
N PRO A 78 0.99 -1.01 20.19
CA PRO A 78 1.26 -2.30 19.55
C PRO A 78 0.29 -2.62 18.40
N PHE A 79 -0.98 -2.28 18.55
CA PHE A 79 -1.98 -2.46 17.50
C PHE A 79 -1.72 -1.50 16.32
N VAL A 80 -1.44 -0.22 16.59
CA VAL A 80 -1.09 0.79 15.56
C VAL A 80 0.12 0.34 14.74
N SER A 81 1.17 -0.13 15.41
CA SER A 81 2.39 -0.62 14.75
C SER A 81 2.12 -1.86 13.89
N GLY A 82 1.28 -2.77 14.38
CA GLY A 82 0.83 -3.91 13.59
C GLY A 82 0.09 -3.47 12.32
N VAL A 83 -0.84 -2.52 12.43
CA VAL A 83 -1.58 -1.98 11.28
C VAL A 83 -0.60 -1.35 10.26
N ALA A 84 0.40 -0.58 10.70
CA ALA A 84 1.39 0.00 9.81
C ALA A 84 2.22 -1.07 9.09
N LEU A 85 2.70 -2.07 9.81
CA LEU A 85 3.47 -3.17 9.23
C LEU A 85 2.63 -4.07 8.32
N GLY A 86 1.35 -4.25 8.61
CA GLY A 86 0.43 -4.98 7.72
C GLY A 86 0.32 -4.35 6.33
N LYS A 87 0.38 -3.03 6.23
CA LYS A 87 0.41 -2.35 4.93
C LYS A 87 1.76 -2.47 4.23
N LEU A 88 2.86 -2.36 4.99
CA LEU A 88 4.20 -2.61 4.43
C LEU A 88 4.33 -4.02 3.87
N LEU A 89 3.68 -5.00 4.49
CA LEU A 89 3.64 -6.37 3.96
C LEU A 89 3.00 -6.43 2.57
N ILE A 90 1.86 -5.76 2.35
CA ILE A 90 1.23 -5.70 1.02
C ILE A 90 2.15 -4.97 0.03
N ASN A 91 2.77 -3.85 0.43
CA ASN A 91 3.74 -3.15 -0.41
C ASN A 91 4.91 -4.05 -0.80
N ALA A 92 5.45 -4.81 0.15
CA ALA A 92 6.54 -5.76 -0.12
C ALA A 92 6.11 -6.84 -1.13
N LEU A 93 4.90 -7.39 -1.00
CA LEU A 93 4.37 -8.37 -1.96
C LEU A 93 4.24 -7.78 -3.37
N LEU A 94 3.76 -6.55 -3.50
CA LEU A 94 3.68 -5.84 -4.79
C LEU A 94 5.08 -5.57 -5.35
N GLY A 95 6.00 -5.08 -4.52
CA GLY A 95 7.39 -4.79 -4.92
C GLY A 95 8.24 -6.03 -5.22
N LEU A 96 7.92 -7.19 -4.64
CA LEU A 96 8.59 -8.47 -4.92
C LEU A 96 8.11 -9.14 -6.21
N GLY A 97 7.26 -8.50 -6.99
CA GLY A 97 6.88 -8.96 -8.32
C GLY A 97 5.39 -9.21 -8.52
N LEU A 98 4.56 -9.19 -7.48
CA LEU A 98 3.11 -9.33 -7.65
C LEU A 98 2.56 -8.23 -8.56
N TRP A 99 3.11 -7.01 -8.47
CA TRP A 99 2.75 -5.90 -9.36
C TRP A 99 3.08 -6.21 -10.83
N GLU A 100 4.24 -6.80 -11.10
CA GLU A 100 4.66 -7.14 -12.47
C GLU A 100 3.77 -8.22 -13.09
N ILE A 101 3.36 -9.20 -12.29
CA ILE A 101 2.37 -10.20 -12.70
C ILE A 101 1.04 -9.53 -13.03
N LEU A 102 0.52 -8.69 -12.14
CA LEU A 102 -0.75 -7.99 -12.34
C LEU A 102 -0.71 -7.05 -13.57
N SER A 103 0.41 -6.37 -13.78
CA SER A 103 0.57 -5.43 -14.91
C SER A 103 0.71 -6.12 -16.27
N THR A 104 1.16 -7.39 -16.30
CA THR A 104 1.27 -8.18 -17.53
C THR A 104 -0.11 -8.52 -18.12
N TYR A 105 -1.11 -8.66 -17.26
CA TYR A 105 -2.48 -8.98 -17.68
C TYR A 105 -3.33 -7.70 -17.62
N SER A 106 -3.30 -6.91 -18.70
CA SER A 106 -3.97 -5.60 -18.76
C SER A 106 -5.47 -5.66 -18.42
N GLU A 107 -6.16 -6.71 -18.83
CA GLU A 107 -7.59 -6.91 -18.55
C GLU A 107 -7.83 -7.17 -17.06
N VAL A 108 -6.99 -7.99 -16.43
CA VAL A 108 -7.06 -8.27 -14.99
C VAL A 108 -6.77 -7.00 -14.19
N LEU A 109 -5.74 -6.25 -14.59
CA LEU A 109 -5.39 -4.98 -13.95
C LEU A 109 -6.52 -3.95 -14.09
N PHE A 110 -7.12 -3.84 -15.27
CA PHE A 110 -8.26 -2.95 -15.50
C PHE A 110 -9.46 -3.34 -14.64
N ALA A 111 -9.82 -4.62 -14.62
CA ALA A 111 -10.90 -5.12 -13.77
C ALA A 111 -10.64 -4.85 -12.29
N LEU A 112 -9.41 -5.10 -11.81
CA LEU A 112 -9.02 -4.84 -10.43
C LEU A 112 -9.09 -3.35 -10.08
N LYS A 113 -8.67 -2.46 -10.99
CA LYS A 113 -8.81 -1.00 -10.82
C LYS A 113 -10.28 -0.60 -10.74
N MET A 114 -11.14 -1.12 -11.60
CA MET A 114 -12.58 -0.81 -11.59
C MET A 114 -13.26 -1.30 -10.31
N VAL A 115 -12.99 -2.52 -9.88
CA VAL A 115 -13.48 -3.07 -8.61
C VAL A 115 -12.99 -2.22 -7.44
N SER A 116 -11.72 -1.80 -7.47
CA SER A 116 -11.12 -0.94 -6.44
C SER A 116 -11.83 0.41 -6.35
N VAL A 117 -12.07 1.08 -7.49
CA VAL A 117 -12.78 2.36 -7.55
C VAL A 117 -14.23 2.20 -7.07
N ALA A 118 -14.94 1.18 -7.56
CA ALA A 118 -16.31 0.90 -7.15
C ALA A 118 -16.40 0.61 -5.64
N TYR A 119 -15.46 -0.17 -5.10
CA TYR A 119 -15.40 -0.45 -3.67
C TYR A 119 -15.13 0.82 -2.84
N LEU A 120 -14.20 1.67 -3.28
CA LEU A 120 -13.89 2.91 -2.58
C LEU A 120 -15.08 3.88 -2.60
N ALA A 121 -15.78 3.99 -3.74
CA ALA A 121 -17.00 4.79 -3.87
C ALA A 121 -18.11 4.24 -2.95
N TRP A 122 -18.35 2.93 -2.97
CA TRP A 122 -19.31 2.29 -2.07
C TRP A 122 -18.97 2.52 -0.60
N LEU A 123 -17.68 2.38 -0.22
CA LEU A 123 -17.23 2.62 1.14
C LEU A 123 -17.47 4.07 1.57
N ALA A 124 -17.16 5.03 0.69
CA ALA A 124 -17.41 6.45 0.95
C ALA A 124 -18.89 6.74 1.20
N LEU A 125 -19.79 6.21 0.35
CA LEU A 125 -21.23 6.33 0.52
C LEU A 125 -21.73 5.69 1.82
N ARG A 126 -21.22 4.50 2.15
CA ARG A 126 -21.59 3.82 3.39
C ARG A 126 -21.12 4.56 4.63
N MET A 127 -19.92 5.17 4.58
CA MET A 127 -19.37 5.90 5.72
C MET A 127 -20.06 7.26 5.95
N SER A 128 -20.65 7.88 4.93
CA SER A 128 -21.37 9.15 5.06
C SER A 128 -22.62 9.05 5.95
N GLY A 129 -23.21 7.85 6.12
CA GLY A 129 -24.36 7.59 6.98
C GLY A 129 -24.06 6.85 8.30
N PHE A 130 -22.77 6.62 8.61
CA PHE A 130 -22.38 5.80 9.76
C PHE A 130 -22.27 6.65 11.02
N LEU A 131 -23.31 6.65 11.83
CA LEU A 131 -23.25 7.09 13.22
C LEU A 131 -22.35 6.10 13.98
N LEU A 132 -21.25 6.59 14.53
CA LEU A 132 -20.26 5.82 15.27
C LEU A 132 -20.92 5.17 16.51
N LYS A 133 -21.32 3.92 16.39
CA LYS A 133 -21.76 3.15 17.54
C LYS A 133 -20.52 2.83 18.37
N LYS A 134 -20.43 3.38 19.56
CA LYS A 134 -19.33 3.11 20.50
C LYS A 134 -19.29 1.59 20.76
N ARG A 135 -18.19 0.96 20.34
CA ARG A 135 -17.96 -0.46 20.55
C ARG A 135 -17.06 -0.61 21.80
N GLU A 136 -17.61 -1.21 22.83
CA GLU A 136 -16.82 -1.54 24.00
C GLU A 136 -15.96 -2.78 23.71
N LEU A 137 -14.67 -2.65 23.94
CA LEU A 137 -13.71 -3.74 23.82
C LEU A 137 -13.34 -4.19 25.23
N LYS A 138 -13.27 -5.52 25.44
CA LYS A 138 -12.92 -6.10 26.76
C LYS A 138 -11.41 -6.04 27.04
N GLN A 139 -10.58 -5.98 26.01
CA GLN A 139 -9.12 -5.92 26.12
C GLN A 139 -8.50 -5.14 24.95
N ALA A 140 -7.30 -4.60 25.15
CA ALA A 140 -6.56 -3.90 24.11
C ALA A 140 -6.26 -4.84 22.93
N GLU A 141 -6.38 -4.30 21.73
CA GLU A 141 -6.10 -5.05 20.52
C GLU A 141 -4.60 -5.35 20.38
N SER A 142 -4.28 -6.57 19.95
CA SER A 142 -2.89 -7.02 19.85
C SER A 142 -2.21 -6.57 18.57
N PHE A 143 -0.86 -6.56 18.56
CA PHE A 143 -0.03 -6.36 17.38
C PHE A 143 -0.44 -7.28 16.21
N TRP A 144 -0.67 -8.56 16.46
CA TRP A 144 -1.01 -9.54 15.43
C TRP A 144 -2.37 -9.27 14.77
N LYS A 145 -3.34 -8.80 15.54
CA LYS A 145 -4.61 -8.33 14.97
C LYS A 145 -4.39 -7.10 14.09
N GLY A 146 -3.55 -6.16 14.54
CA GLY A 146 -3.15 -4.99 13.75
C GLY A 146 -2.51 -5.40 12.41
N LEU A 147 -1.57 -6.33 12.45
CA LEU A 147 -0.87 -6.84 11.27
C LEU A 147 -1.84 -7.41 10.21
N ALA A 148 -2.91 -8.07 10.64
CA ALA A 148 -3.91 -8.65 9.75
C ALA A 148 -4.90 -7.62 9.17
N VAL A 149 -5.04 -6.43 9.75
CA VAL A 149 -6.06 -5.44 9.35
C VAL A 149 -5.94 -5.05 7.89
N HIS A 150 -4.74 -4.68 7.43
CA HIS A 150 -4.55 -4.23 6.05
C HIS A 150 -4.57 -5.37 5.02
N PRO A 151 -3.91 -6.52 5.23
CA PRO A 151 -4.04 -7.67 4.34
C PRO A 151 -5.48 -8.14 4.11
N LEU A 152 -6.34 -8.03 5.13
CA LEU A 152 -7.76 -8.38 5.04
C LEU A 152 -8.66 -7.22 4.61
N ASN A 153 -8.11 -6.02 4.43
CA ASN A 153 -8.89 -4.82 4.10
C ASN A 153 -8.81 -4.50 2.60
N PRO A 154 -9.89 -4.69 1.83
CA PRO A 154 -9.89 -4.40 0.40
C PRO A 154 -9.57 -2.93 0.07
N LYS A 155 -9.84 -1.98 0.97
CA LYS A 155 -9.42 -0.58 0.79
C LYS A 155 -7.89 -0.46 0.69
N ALA A 156 -7.14 -1.24 1.47
CA ALA A 156 -5.68 -1.19 1.44
C ALA A 156 -5.12 -1.69 0.09
N TRP A 157 -5.67 -2.79 -0.42
CA TRP A 157 -5.31 -3.30 -1.75
C TRP A 157 -5.70 -2.32 -2.85
N ALA A 158 -6.94 -1.79 -2.82
CA ALA A 158 -7.44 -0.84 -3.81
C ALA A 158 -6.53 0.38 -3.93
N MET A 159 -6.16 1.03 -2.81
CA MET A 159 -5.31 2.22 -2.88
C MET A 159 -3.87 1.90 -3.29
N LEU A 160 -3.31 0.73 -2.93
CA LEU A 160 -1.96 0.37 -3.37
C LEU A 160 -1.91 0.00 -4.85
N VAL A 161 -2.86 -0.82 -5.34
CA VAL A 161 -2.98 -1.13 -6.77
C VAL A 161 -3.17 0.15 -7.59
N PHE A 162 -3.99 1.08 -7.11
CA PHE A 162 -4.13 2.38 -7.75
C PHE A 162 -2.81 3.16 -7.73
N ALA A 163 -2.12 3.20 -6.59
CA ALA A 163 -0.86 3.93 -6.45
C ALA A 163 0.21 3.39 -7.43
N TYR A 164 0.42 2.08 -7.47
CA TYR A 164 1.37 1.46 -8.39
C TYR A 164 1.01 1.65 -9.86
N GLY A 165 -0.28 1.79 -10.18
CA GLY A 165 -0.74 1.95 -11.55
C GLY A 165 -0.77 3.39 -12.09
N HIS A 166 -0.57 4.41 -11.22
CA HIS A 166 -0.80 5.80 -11.64
C HIS A 166 0.33 6.77 -11.29
N PHE A 167 1.11 6.52 -10.24
CA PHE A 167 2.10 7.50 -9.78
C PHE A 167 3.56 7.21 -10.16
N PRO A 168 3.99 5.98 -10.45
CA PRO A 168 5.37 5.73 -10.83
C PRO A 168 5.73 6.40 -12.15
N ALA A 169 6.90 7.03 -12.21
CA ALA A 169 7.46 7.49 -13.47
C ALA A 169 7.92 6.29 -14.32
N PRO A 170 7.74 6.33 -15.66
CA PRO A 170 8.13 5.22 -16.54
C PRO A 170 9.61 4.82 -16.46
N SER A 171 10.48 5.73 -16.00
CA SER A 171 11.92 5.52 -15.84
C SER A 171 12.31 4.87 -14.51
N GLN A 172 11.38 4.76 -13.55
CA GLN A 172 11.67 4.20 -12.23
C GLN A 172 11.66 2.67 -12.25
N SER A 173 12.64 2.07 -11.60
CA SER A 173 12.65 0.63 -11.33
C SER A 173 11.53 0.26 -10.33
N LEU A 174 11.10 -0.99 -10.33
CA LEU A 174 10.08 -1.48 -9.39
C LEU A 174 10.50 -1.27 -7.93
N LEU A 175 11.80 -1.39 -7.63
CA LEU A 175 12.33 -1.13 -6.29
C LEU A 175 12.14 0.34 -5.89
N GLU A 176 12.51 1.28 -6.78
CA GLU A 176 12.33 2.72 -6.53
C GLU A 176 10.86 3.07 -6.32
N GLN A 177 9.97 2.56 -7.18
CA GLN A 177 8.52 2.72 -7.03
C GLN A 177 8.05 2.21 -5.66
N THR A 178 8.50 1.01 -5.29
CA THR A 178 8.13 0.39 -4.01
C THR A 178 8.61 1.21 -2.81
N LEU A 179 9.84 1.70 -2.85
CA LEU A 179 10.41 2.53 -1.76
C LEU A 179 9.66 3.86 -1.63
N VAL A 180 9.38 4.54 -2.74
CA VAL A 180 8.66 5.83 -2.73
C VAL A 180 7.23 5.65 -2.24
N ILE A 181 6.50 4.67 -2.78
CA ILE A 181 5.12 4.40 -2.38
C ILE A 181 5.06 3.97 -0.91
N SER A 182 5.92 3.01 -0.49
CA SER A 182 5.95 2.52 0.89
C SER A 182 6.30 3.62 1.88
N GLY A 183 7.32 4.42 1.59
CA GLY A 183 7.75 5.53 2.45
C GLY A 183 6.68 6.60 2.59
N THR A 184 6.04 6.99 1.48
CA THR A 184 4.94 7.97 1.48
C THR A 184 3.77 7.48 2.32
N PHE A 185 3.29 6.26 2.05
CA PHE A 185 2.17 5.71 2.81
C PHE A 185 2.53 5.48 4.28
N LEU A 186 3.73 5.04 4.61
CA LEU A 186 4.17 4.85 5.99
C LEU A 186 4.20 6.17 6.75
N GLY A 187 4.79 7.22 6.18
CA GLY A 187 4.83 8.55 6.80
C GLY A 187 3.42 9.09 7.07
N VAL A 188 2.55 9.06 6.07
CA VAL A 188 1.15 9.49 6.21
C VAL A 188 0.39 8.61 7.22
N GLN A 189 0.64 7.30 7.23
CA GLN A 189 0.02 6.38 8.19
C GLN A 189 0.42 6.67 9.63
N ILE A 190 1.69 6.90 9.91
CA ILE A 190 2.15 7.22 11.26
C ILE A 190 1.38 8.42 11.80
N VAL A 191 1.24 9.47 10.99
CA VAL A 191 0.48 10.66 11.38
C VAL A 191 -1.00 10.37 11.57
N PHE A 192 -1.68 9.88 10.54
CA PHE A 192 -3.13 9.74 10.58
C PHE A 192 -3.61 8.60 11.48
N HIS A 193 -2.90 7.47 11.53
CA HIS A 193 -3.27 6.40 12.46
C HIS A 193 -3.07 6.81 13.92
N SER A 194 -2.04 7.63 14.20
CA SER A 194 -1.87 8.21 15.54
C SER A 194 -3.00 9.18 15.88
N LEU A 195 -3.39 10.05 14.93
CA LEU A 195 -4.52 10.96 15.13
C LEU A 195 -5.84 10.18 15.33
N TRP A 196 -6.14 9.20 14.50
CA TRP A 196 -7.34 8.36 14.66
C TRP A 196 -7.34 7.55 15.96
N CYS A 197 -6.17 7.22 16.50
CA CYS A 197 -6.05 6.52 17.77
C CYS A 197 -6.10 7.46 18.98
N ALA A 198 -5.72 8.72 18.83
CA ALA A 198 -5.68 9.69 19.92
C ALA A 198 -7.02 10.41 20.14
N GLY A 199 -7.87 10.49 19.13
CA GLY A 199 -9.10 11.31 19.17
C GLY A 199 -10.28 10.74 18.55
#